data_ad5e57f4c00fa2ee5a06ea31c5c02b8a
#
_entry.id   ad5e57f4c00fa2ee5a06ea31c5c02b8a
#
_cell.length_a   1.000
_cell.length_b   1.000
_cell.length_c   1.000
_cell.angle_alpha   90.00
_cell.angle_beta   90.00
_cell.angle_gamma   90.00
#
_symmetry.space_group_name_H-M   'P 1'
#
loop_
_entity.id
_entity.type
_entity.pdbx_description
1 polymer ?
#
loop_
_entity_poly.entity_id
_entity_poly.type
_entity_poly.pdbx_seq_one_letter_code
_entity_poly.pdbx_strand_id
1 'polypeptide(L)'
;MAEITEVPSPFCGIGTDDLTIQVDGVSLKVVENGCAVNSPAFEQAITDTCPRVDGKDVSLDVAVAKAAALLKNTNQPVIGGCATDVNGMRALLALADRSGAVVDNMNFTGARNNFLALQDSGWMNTTLAEVKNRCDLLLVVGIDLEGFSPRFFERYLWNEESMFLDDTGKREVIYLGKAPSGNASTSPDGQTALVFECVNEDLPDVVAVLRALVKGNPIRVDSVGGIAVGRTGSVPVATLLTSRDGGNAEDCREQSRPPSMAVADLQCIADKLKAASYSVVTWAAGALAYSQAELTVQTISEMVKDINDQNTRSSGLPLGGKEGDQTANQVCGWTTGYPARTRFSSGYPEYDPYLNDTNFLLGNGEADALVWVQAFNVNAVPPVTGLPTIVVGRSGMMFAKEPDVFIPVGTPGIDHAGHAYRMDNVVAIRLKKLRESGLPSTSDVLNAIEQAL
;
A
#
# COMPACT_ATOMS: atom_id res chain seq x y z
N MET A 1 0.23 29.01 -22.37
CA MET A 1 -0.39 28.17 -21.35
C MET A 1 -1.46 27.31 -22.02
N ALA A 2 -1.41 26.02 -21.82
CA ALA A 2 -2.45 25.08 -22.26
C ALA A 2 -3.11 24.49 -21.01
N GLU A 3 -4.40 24.16 -21.10
CA GLU A 3 -5.16 23.49 -20.05
C GLU A 3 -5.53 22.09 -20.51
N ILE A 4 -5.25 21.10 -19.68
CA ILE A 4 -5.52 19.68 -19.96
C ILE A 4 -6.46 19.18 -18.89
N THR A 5 -7.63 18.73 -19.31
CA THR A 5 -8.68 18.19 -18.43
C THR A 5 -8.63 16.66 -18.37
N GLU A 6 -9.35 16.07 -17.43
CA GLU A 6 -9.45 14.61 -17.24
C GLU A 6 -8.07 13.96 -17.16
N VAL A 7 -7.20 14.52 -16.31
CA VAL A 7 -5.84 14.00 -16.14
C VAL A 7 -5.85 12.97 -15.02
N PRO A 8 -5.47 11.71 -15.32
CA PRO A 8 -5.33 10.67 -14.31
C PRO A 8 -4.08 10.87 -13.45
N SER A 9 -4.22 10.64 -12.14
CA SER A 9 -3.11 10.73 -11.20
C SER A 9 -2.46 9.36 -10.96
N PRO A 10 -1.14 9.23 -11.11
CA PRO A 10 -0.40 8.05 -10.71
C PRO A 10 -0.05 8.05 -9.20
N PHE A 11 -0.30 9.16 -8.50
CA PHE A 11 0.17 9.37 -7.12
C PHE A 11 -0.81 8.90 -6.06
N CYS A 12 -2.11 8.82 -6.39
CA CYS A 12 -3.12 8.33 -5.47
C CYS A 12 -3.59 6.93 -5.85
N GLY A 13 -3.68 6.03 -4.88
CA GLY A 13 -4.11 4.65 -5.13
C GLY A 13 -5.54 4.50 -5.65
N ILE A 14 -6.40 5.49 -5.38
CA ILE A 14 -7.81 5.46 -5.80
C ILE A 14 -8.03 5.80 -7.29
N GLY A 15 -6.98 6.20 -8.02
CA GLY A 15 -7.07 6.47 -9.45
C GLY A 15 -7.95 7.67 -9.80
N THR A 16 -7.70 8.80 -9.13
CA THR A 16 -8.29 10.10 -9.51
C THR A 16 -7.99 10.40 -10.97
N ASP A 17 -9.02 10.71 -11.78
CA ASP A 17 -8.91 10.86 -13.24
C ASP A 17 -9.58 12.13 -13.80
N ASP A 18 -9.94 13.05 -12.92
CA ASP A 18 -10.70 14.27 -13.20
C ASP A 18 -9.92 15.56 -12.93
N LEU A 19 -8.59 15.47 -12.82
CA LEU A 19 -7.77 16.67 -12.59
C LEU A 19 -7.76 17.56 -13.82
N THR A 20 -7.81 18.89 -13.60
CA THR A 20 -7.49 19.89 -14.62
C THR A 20 -6.13 20.48 -14.30
N ILE A 21 -5.20 20.40 -15.27
CA ILE A 21 -3.81 20.83 -15.11
C ILE A 21 -3.47 21.88 -16.17
N GLN A 22 -3.01 23.02 -15.70
CA GLN A 22 -2.45 24.08 -16.53
C GLN A 22 -0.97 23.80 -16.80
N VAL A 23 -0.59 23.88 -18.08
CA VAL A 23 0.79 23.63 -18.55
C VAL A 23 1.38 24.91 -19.11
N ASP A 24 2.54 25.33 -18.58
CA ASP A 24 3.30 26.47 -19.05
C ASP A 24 4.78 26.07 -19.24
N GLY A 25 5.13 25.68 -20.45
CA GLY A 25 6.44 25.08 -20.74
C GLY A 25 6.63 23.77 -19.97
N VAL A 26 7.58 23.73 -19.05
CA VAL A 26 7.84 22.58 -18.20
C VAL A 26 7.15 22.67 -16.82
N SER A 27 6.51 23.80 -16.51
CA SER A 27 5.81 24.00 -15.24
C SER A 27 4.37 23.52 -15.35
N LEU A 28 3.90 22.86 -14.28
CA LEU A 28 2.55 22.35 -14.17
C LEU A 28 1.87 22.97 -12.93
N LYS A 29 0.57 23.24 -13.04
CA LYS A 29 -0.25 23.67 -11.92
C LYS A 29 -1.59 22.94 -11.94
N VAL A 30 -1.96 22.31 -10.86
CA VAL A 30 -3.29 21.71 -10.69
C VAL A 30 -4.27 22.83 -10.36
N VAL A 31 -5.25 23.05 -11.23
CA VAL A 31 -6.21 24.15 -11.11
C VAL A 31 -7.58 23.71 -10.64
N GLU A 32 -7.95 22.42 -10.89
CA GLU A 32 -9.19 21.84 -10.41
C GLU A 32 -8.97 20.45 -9.89
N ASN A 33 -9.77 20.05 -8.92
CA ASN A 33 -9.83 18.72 -8.32
C ASN A 33 -8.51 18.25 -7.67
N GLY A 34 -7.62 19.21 -7.33
CA GLY A 34 -6.37 18.94 -6.61
C GLY A 34 -6.61 18.51 -5.16
N CYS A 35 -5.59 17.89 -4.57
CA CYS A 35 -5.59 17.55 -3.15
C CYS A 35 -4.15 17.55 -2.60
N ALA A 36 -4.01 17.36 -1.29
CA ALA A 36 -2.71 17.32 -0.61
C ALA A 36 -1.72 16.27 -1.17
N VAL A 37 -2.21 15.24 -1.87
CA VAL A 37 -1.36 14.23 -2.53
C VAL A 37 -1.02 14.62 -3.97
N ASN A 38 -2.03 15.01 -4.75
CA ASN A 38 -1.87 15.22 -6.19
C ASN A 38 -1.18 16.54 -6.52
N SER A 39 -1.61 17.67 -5.92
CA SER A 39 -1.10 18.99 -6.30
C SER A 39 0.41 19.11 -6.16
N PRO A 40 1.03 18.84 -5.00
CA PRO A 40 2.48 18.96 -4.88
C PRO A 40 3.25 17.97 -5.76
N ALA A 41 2.65 16.79 -6.03
CA ALA A 41 3.31 15.78 -6.86
C ALA A 41 3.34 16.16 -8.35
N PHE A 42 2.28 16.78 -8.88
CA PHE A 42 2.26 17.30 -10.26
C PHE A 42 3.08 18.59 -10.41
N GLU A 43 3.02 19.48 -9.41
CA GLU A 43 3.63 20.81 -9.46
C GLU A 43 5.15 20.81 -9.17
N GLN A 44 5.72 19.65 -8.87
CA GLN A 44 7.14 19.54 -8.59
C GLN A 44 7.98 19.98 -9.80
N ALA A 45 8.89 20.92 -9.55
CA ALA A 45 9.81 21.42 -10.57
C ALA A 45 10.85 20.35 -10.99
N ILE A 46 11.28 20.40 -12.23
CA ILE A 46 12.46 19.67 -12.70
C ILE A 46 13.69 20.49 -12.31
N THR A 47 14.56 19.93 -11.48
CA THR A 47 15.75 20.62 -10.98
C THR A 47 17.06 19.96 -11.41
N ASP A 48 17.02 18.69 -11.77
CA ASP A 48 18.19 17.89 -12.12
C ASP A 48 17.86 17.02 -13.34
N THR A 49 18.59 17.22 -14.40
CA THR A 49 18.37 16.50 -15.67
C THR A 49 19.60 15.75 -16.15
N CYS A 50 20.77 15.94 -15.48
CA CYS A 50 22.01 15.31 -15.86
C CYS A 50 22.24 14.02 -15.06
N PRO A 51 22.56 12.89 -15.70
CA PRO A 51 23.06 11.72 -15.00
C PRO A 51 24.37 12.02 -14.29
N ARG A 52 24.60 11.37 -13.14
CA ARG A 52 25.85 11.52 -12.38
C ARG A 52 26.51 10.16 -12.14
N VAL A 53 27.85 10.16 -12.19
CA VAL A 53 28.69 9.05 -11.77
C VAL A 53 29.68 9.58 -10.74
N ASP A 54 29.74 8.96 -9.58
CA ASP A 54 30.57 9.38 -8.44
C ASP A 54 30.40 10.90 -8.14
N GLY A 55 29.13 11.39 -8.20
CA GLY A 55 28.74 12.78 -7.98
C GLY A 55 29.09 13.78 -9.07
N LYS A 56 29.55 13.33 -10.24
CA LYS A 56 29.92 14.19 -11.39
C LYS A 56 28.95 13.99 -12.54
N ASP A 57 28.54 15.10 -13.17
CA ASP A 57 27.70 15.07 -14.36
C ASP A 57 28.38 14.33 -15.51
N VAL A 58 27.63 13.44 -16.15
CA VAL A 58 28.08 12.64 -17.29
C VAL A 58 26.95 12.49 -18.32
N SER A 59 27.27 11.97 -19.51
CA SER A 59 26.23 11.58 -20.46
C SER A 59 25.47 10.34 -20.00
N LEU A 60 24.27 10.15 -20.52
CA LEU A 60 23.44 8.96 -20.23
C LEU A 60 24.20 7.66 -20.57
N ASP A 61 24.88 7.62 -21.71
CA ASP A 61 25.62 6.43 -22.14
C ASP A 61 26.76 6.05 -21.13
N VAL A 62 27.44 7.06 -20.57
CA VAL A 62 28.48 6.85 -19.57
C VAL A 62 27.87 6.31 -18.27
N ALA A 63 26.73 6.88 -17.83
CA ALA A 63 26.04 6.41 -16.64
C ALA A 63 25.49 4.98 -16.80
N VAL A 64 24.90 4.65 -17.94
CA VAL A 64 24.42 3.32 -18.31
C VAL A 64 25.58 2.32 -18.32
N ALA A 65 26.70 2.64 -18.98
CA ALA A 65 27.89 1.78 -19.03
C ALA A 65 28.46 1.51 -17.62
N LYS A 66 28.51 2.54 -16.76
CA LYS A 66 28.95 2.39 -15.37
C LYS A 66 28.00 1.51 -14.55
N ALA A 67 26.68 1.73 -14.67
CA ALA A 67 25.68 0.90 -14.01
C ALA A 67 25.79 -0.57 -14.41
N ALA A 68 25.89 -0.86 -15.71
CA ALA A 68 26.09 -2.21 -16.21
C ALA A 68 27.42 -2.82 -15.71
N ALA A 69 28.50 -2.04 -15.69
CA ALA A 69 29.79 -2.52 -15.18
C ALA A 69 29.75 -2.86 -13.68
N LEU A 70 28.99 -2.12 -12.87
CA LEU A 70 28.77 -2.46 -11.47
C LEU A 70 28.02 -3.77 -11.34
N LEU A 71 26.90 -3.94 -12.06
CA LEU A 71 26.06 -5.15 -12.00
C LEU A 71 26.78 -6.40 -12.53
N LYS A 72 27.66 -6.30 -13.53
CA LYS A 72 28.47 -7.44 -14.02
C LYS A 72 29.35 -8.10 -12.97
N ASN A 73 29.68 -7.36 -11.92
CA ASN A 73 30.59 -7.83 -10.85
C ASN A 73 29.80 -8.23 -9.58
N THR A 74 28.49 -8.40 -9.67
CA THR A 74 27.64 -8.80 -8.55
C THR A 74 27.17 -10.24 -8.68
N ASN A 75 26.90 -10.88 -7.53
CA ASN A 75 26.34 -12.21 -7.45
C ASN A 75 24.88 -12.17 -7.00
N GLN A 76 24.51 -11.22 -6.14
CA GLN A 76 23.17 -11.05 -5.61
C GLN A 76 22.81 -9.56 -5.47
N PRO A 77 22.60 -8.86 -6.60
CA PRO A 77 22.10 -7.50 -6.54
C PRO A 77 20.65 -7.46 -6.08
N VAL A 78 20.26 -6.38 -5.40
CA VAL A 78 18.87 -6.10 -5.03
C VAL A 78 18.35 -4.94 -5.85
N ILE A 79 17.17 -5.08 -6.45
CA ILE A 79 16.43 -4.01 -7.11
C ILE A 79 15.25 -3.62 -6.20
N GLY A 80 15.42 -2.50 -5.49
CA GLY A 80 14.44 -1.96 -4.56
C GLY A 80 13.66 -0.77 -5.11
N GLY A 81 12.76 -0.21 -4.28
CA GLY A 81 11.88 0.89 -4.67
C GLY A 81 10.72 0.41 -5.53
N CYS A 82 10.99 0.03 -6.77
CA CYS A 82 10.04 -0.50 -7.76
C CYS A 82 8.86 0.45 -8.06
N ALA A 83 9.08 1.77 -7.91
CA ALA A 83 8.07 2.80 -8.07
C ALA A 83 8.11 3.37 -9.49
N THR A 84 7.41 2.74 -10.41
CA THR A 84 7.32 3.12 -11.81
C THR A 84 6.01 2.63 -12.45
N ASP A 85 5.81 2.90 -13.72
CA ASP A 85 4.69 2.42 -14.51
C ASP A 85 4.87 0.97 -14.98
N VAL A 86 3.87 0.43 -15.67
CA VAL A 86 3.88 -0.94 -16.21
C VAL A 86 5.11 -1.21 -17.08
N ASN A 87 5.48 -0.28 -17.98
CA ASN A 87 6.62 -0.51 -18.86
C ASN A 87 7.96 -0.46 -18.11
N GLY A 88 8.10 0.49 -17.18
CA GLY A 88 9.26 0.55 -16.29
C GLY A 88 9.41 -0.73 -15.45
N MET A 89 8.30 -1.24 -14.92
CA MET A 89 8.34 -2.48 -14.13
C MET A 89 8.67 -3.72 -14.97
N ARG A 90 8.20 -3.79 -16.22
CA ARG A 90 8.59 -4.87 -17.16
C ARG A 90 10.08 -4.84 -17.48
N ALA A 91 10.62 -3.65 -17.75
CA ALA A 91 12.05 -3.47 -18.00
C ALA A 91 12.89 -3.81 -16.74
N LEU A 92 12.38 -3.47 -15.54
CA LEU A 92 12.98 -3.83 -14.26
C LEU A 92 13.08 -5.33 -14.08
N LEU A 93 12.02 -6.07 -14.37
CA LEU A 93 12.00 -7.53 -14.26
C LEU A 93 12.92 -8.20 -15.30
N ALA A 94 13.02 -7.66 -16.53
CA ALA A 94 13.98 -8.13 -17.52
C ALA A 94 15.43 -7.93 -17.04
N LEU A 95 15.75 -6.76 -16.47
CA LEU A 95 17.03 -6.50 -15.84
C LEU A 95 17.30 -7.45 -14.66
N ALA A 96 16.29 -7.73 -13.82
CA ALA A 96 16.40 -8.65 -12.69
C ALA A 96 16.70 -10.08 -13.14
N ASP A 97 15.99 -10.58 -14.14
CA ASP A 97 16.23 -11.91 -14.73
C ASP A 97 17.63 -12.01 -15.32
N ARG A 98 18.07 -10.99 -16.05
CA ARG A 98 19.40 -10.93 -16.66
C ARG A 98 20.54 -10.85 -15.65
N SER A 99 20.36 -10.14 -14.54
CA SER A 99 21.37 -9.92 -13.50
C SER A 99 21.30 -10.89 -12.33
N GLY A 100 20.27 -11.75 -12.27
CA GLY A 100 20.03 -12.65 -11.13
C GLY A 100 19.58 -11.92 -9.86
N ALA A 101 19.00 -10.71 -9.99
CA ALA A 101 18.67 -9.86 -8.87
C ALA A 101 17.48 -10.37 -8.03
N VAL A 102 17.41 -9.87 -6.81
CA VAL A 102 16.19 -9.91 -5.99
C VAL A 102 15.39 -8.63 -6.24
N VAL A 103 14.11 -8.75 -6.51
CA VAL A 103 13.19 -7.61 -6.70
C VAL A 103 12.31 -7.46 -5.47
N ASP A 104 12.37 -6.29 -4.82
CA ASP A 104 11.54 -5.97 -3.65
C ASP A 104 10.94 -4.57 -3.76
N ASN A 105 9.63 -4.44 -3.57
CA ASN A 105 8.97 -3.14 -3.54
C ASN A 105 9.10 -2.50 -2.15
N MET A 106 9.38 -1.20 -2.10
CA MET A 106 9.58 -0.46 -0.83
C MET A 106 8.39 -0.52 0.14
N ASN A 107 7.16 -0.73 -0.37
CA ASN A 107 5.94 -0.82 0.43
C ASN A 107 5.48 -2.27 0.69
N PHE A 108 6.30 -3.27 0.31
CA PHE A 108 5.89 -4.67 0.35
C PHE A 108 5.64 -5.20 1.76
N THR A 109 6.26 -4.65 2.79
CA THR A 109 6.01 -5.09 4.17
C THR A 109 4.53 -5.00 4.55
N GLY A 110 3.85 -3.92 4.16
CA GLY A 110 2.39 -3.84 4.30
C GLY A 110 1.64 -4.80 3.39
N ALA A 111 2.03 -4.89 2.12
CA ALA A 111 1.43 -5.82 1.16
C ALA A 111 1.60 -7.28 1.59
N ARG A 112 2.74 -7.66 2.19
CA ARG A 112 3.00 -8.99 2.74
C ARG A 112 1.90 -9.45 3.71
N ASN A 113 1.47 -8.57 4.63
CA ASN A 113 0.42 -8.92 5.60
C ASN A 113 -0.89 -9.28 4.89
N ASN A 114 -1.22 -8.57 3.80
CA ASN A 114 -2.36 -8.90 2.96
C ASN A 114 -2.17 -10.23 2.23
N PHE A 115 -1.00 -10.47 1.63
CA PHE A 115 -0.71 -11.72 0.91
C PHE A 115 -0.71 -12.94 1.82
N LEU A 116 -0.15 -12.85 3.03
CA LEU A 116 -0.18 -13.95 4.00
C LEU A 116 -1.61 -14.29 4.41
N ALA A 117 -2.43 -13.30 4.73
CA ALA A 117 -3.85 -13.52 5.03
C ALA A 117 -4.62 -14.14 3.85
N LEU A 118 -4.34 -13.67 2.62
CA LEU A 118 -4.94 -14.20 1.40
C LEU A 118 -4.55 -15.66 1.15
N GLN A 119 -3.27 -16.00 1.31
CA GLN A 119 -2.75 -17.35 1.08
C GLN A 119 -3.25 -18.36 2.12
N ASP A 120 -3.42 -17.93 3.37
CA ASP A 120 -3.88 -18.82 4.45
C ASP A 120 -5.38 -19.13 4.33
N SER A 121 -6.22 -18.11 4.22
CA SER A 121 -7.67 -18.28 4.34
C SER A 121 -8.47 -17.72 3.16
N GLY A 122 -7.84 -16.98 2.23
CA GLY A 122 -8.53 -16.25 1.18
C GLY A 122 -9.35 -15.08 1.74
N TRP A 123 -9.87 -14.24 0.87
CA TRP A 123 -10.69 -13.11 1.26
C TRP A 123 -11.81 -12.81 0.25
N MET A 124 -12.78 -12.00 0.69
CA MET A 124 -13.86 -11.50 -0.16
C MET A 124 -13.67 -9.98 -0.29
N ASN A 125 -13.11 -9.55 -1.42
CA ASN A 125 -12.83 -8.13 -1.68
C ASN A 125 -13.85 -7.49 -2.60
N THR A 126 -14.00 -6.19 -2.43
CA THR A 126 -14.78 -5.32 -3.30
C THR A 126 -13.88 -4.47 -4.20
N THR A 127 -14.50 -3.73 -5.11
CA THR A 127 -13.85 -2.73 -5.96
C THR A 127 -14.33 -1.33 -5.59
N LEU A 128 -13.59 -0.31 -6.00
CA LEU A 128 -14.02 1.08 -5.81
C LEU A 128 -15.34 1.38 -6.54
N ALA A 129 -15.62 0.70 -7.65
CA ALA A 129 -16.90 0.79 -8.35
C ALA A 129 -18.06 0.21 -7.53
N GLU A 130 -17.84 -0.91 -6.85
CA GLU A 130 -18.85 -1.49 -5.94
C GLU A 130 -19.05 -0.62 -4.69
N VAL A 131 -17.99 -0.04 -4.12
CA VAL A 131 -18.11 0.94 -3.03
C VAL A 131 -19.02 2.09 -3.47
N LYS A 132 -18.72 2.67 -4.65
CA LYS A 132 -19.52 3.77 -5.23
C LYS A 132 -20.99 3.43 -5.39
N ASN A 133 -21.31 2.20 -5.80
CA ASN A 133 -22.66 1.83 -6.20
C ASN A 133 -23.47 1.05 -5.15
N ARG A 134 -22.83 0.47 -4.12
CA ARG A 134 -23.52 -0.44 -3.19
C ARG A 134 -23.26 -0.16 -1.71
N CYS A 135 -22.11 0.43 -1.34
CA CYS A 135 -21.75 0.58 0.06
C CYS A 135 -22.73 1.49 0.80
N ASP A 136 -23.45 0.95 1.77
CA ASP A 136 -24.33 1.69 2.67
C ASP A 136 -23.68 1.88 4.06
N LEU A 137 -22.67 1.04 4.42
CA LEU A 137 -21.90 1.19 5.64
C LEU A 137 -20.41 0.93 5.36
N LEU A 138 -19.57 1.91 5.69
CA LEU A 138 -18.11 1.83 5.61
C LEU A 138 -17.51 1.73 7.01
N LEU A 139 -16.85 0.59 7.31
CA LEU A 139 -16.04 0.42 8.53
C LEU A 139 -14.56 0.62 8.18
N VAL A 140 -13.94 1.65 8.75
CA VAL A 140 -12.51 2.00 8.58
C VAL A 140 -11.73 1.50 9.78
N VAL A 141 -10.76 0.60 9.57
CA VAL A 141 -10.02 -0.05 10.65
C VAL A 141 -8.56 0.41 10.69
N GLY A 142 -8.15 1.00 11.81
CA GLY A 142 -6.77 1.31 12.16
C GLY A 142 -6.11 2.41 11.34
N ILE A 143 -6.86 3.18 10.55
CA ILE A 143 -6.30 4.24 9.68
C ILE A 143 -7.17 5.49 9.64
N ASP A 144 -6.55 6.65 9.50
CA ASP A 144 -7.20 7.87 9.06
C ASP A 144 -7.35 7.85 7.53
N LEU A 145 -8.53 7.50 7.05
CA LEU A 145 -8.82 7.40 5.62
C LEU A 145 -8.78 8.75 4.92
N GLU A 146 -9.17 9.84 5.61
CA GLU A 146 -9.14 11.19 5.05
C GLU A 146 -7.72 11.66 4.78
N GLY A 147 -6.80 11.44 5.73
CA GLY A 147 -5.37 11.74 5.55
C GLY A 147 -4.71 10.78 4.55
N PHE A 148 -5.13 9.52 4.51
CA PHE A 148 -4.57 8.52 3.60
C PHE A 148 -5.00 8.76 2.14
N SER A 149 -6.29 9.00 1.89
CA SER A 149 -6.87 9.22 0.55
C SER A 149 -7.84 10.40 0.58
N PRO A 150 -7.36 11.66 0.48
CA PRO A 150 -8.17 12.86 0.73
C PRO A 150 -9.43 12.96 -0.13
N ARG A 151 -9.42 12.38 -1.34
CA ARG A 151 -10.55 12.41 -2.27
C ARG A 151 -11.41 11.15 -2.27
N PHE A 152 -11.21 10.23 -1.30
CA PHE A 152 -11.95 8.96 -1.27
C PHE A 152 -13.45 9.18 -1.09
N PHE A 153 -13.84 10.02 -0.12
CA PHE A 153 -15.23 10.25 0.24
C PHE A 153 -16.01 10.90 -0.89
N GLU A 154 -15.51 11.98 -1.48
CA GLU A 154 -16.17 12.68 -2.57
C GLU A 154 -16.31 11.81 -3.83
N ARG A 155 -15.31 10.95 -4.10
CA ARG A 155 -15.26 10.14 -5.32
C ARG A 155 -16.09 8.85 -5.24
N TYR A 156 -16.17 8.25 -4.06
CA TYR A 156 -16.67 6.88 -3.92
C TYR A 156 -17.77 6.72 -2.86
N LEU A 157 -17.92 7.65 -1.94
CA LEU A 157 -18.95 7.52 -0.91
C LEU A 157 -20.07 8.57 -1.03
N TRP A 158 -19.72 9.84 -1.28
CA TRP A 158 -20.66 10.94 -1.38
C TRP A 158 -20.97 11.33 -2.83
N ASN A 159 -20.85 10.38 -3.76
CA ASN A 159 -21.26 10.59 -5.16
C ASN A 159 -22.78 10.78 -5.26
N GLU A 160 -23.21 11.68 -6.15
CA GLU A 160 -24.63 12.03 -6.32
C GLU A 160 -25.48 10.87 -6.82
N GLU A 161 -24.92 10.01 -7.68
CA GLU A 161 -25.61 8.89 -8.30
C GLU A 161 -25.05 7.55 -7.87
N SER A 162 -25.93 6.59 -7.60
CA SER A 162 -25.64 5.21 -7.29
C SER A 162 -26.55 4.27 -8.07
N MET A 163 -26.06 3.11 -8.49
CA MET A 163 -26.87 2.13 -9.22
C MET A 163 -27.85 1.36 -8.31
N PHE A 164 -27.58 1.29 -7.01
CA PHE A 164 -28.30 0.40 -6.10
C PHE A 164 -28.77 1.09 -4.82
N LEU A 165 -28.43 2.34 -4.61
CA LEU A 165 -28.88 3.13 -3.45
C LEU A 165 -29.67 4.34 -3.93
N ASP A 166 -30.86 4.53 -3.38
CA ASP A 166 -31.73 5.67 -3.70
C ASP A 166 -31.19 6.98 -3.12
N ASP A 167 -30.42 6.92 -2.03
CA ASP A 167 -29.92 8.08 -1.30
C ASP A 167 -28.53 7.78 -0.73
N THR A 168 -27.51 8.36 -1.34
CA THR A 168 -26.12 8.18 -0.93
C THR A 168 -25.76 8.99 0.31
N GLY A 169 -26.52 10.02 0.65
CA GLY A 169 -26.32 10.83 1.86
C GLY A 169 -26.61 10.06 3.16
N LYS A 170 -27.37 8.96 3.08
CA LYS A 170 -27.70 8.10 4.22
C LYS A 170 -26.66 7.03 4.55
N ARG A 171 -25.57 6.97 3.78
CA ARG A 171 -24.47 6.04 4.08
C ARG A 171 -23.88 6.33 5.46
N GLU A 172 -23.52 5.28 6.17
CA GLU A 172 -22.88 5.40 7.47
C GLU A 172 -21.35 5.14 7.37
N VAL A 173 -20.60 5.90 8.16
CA VAL A 173 -19.15 5.71 8.30
C VAL A 173 -18.81 5.44 9.76
N ILE A 174 -18.00 4.41 9.98
CA ILE A 174 -17.50 4.04 11.32
C ILE A 174 -15.99 3.97 11.24
N TYR A 175 -15.31 4.64 12.17
CA TYR A 175 -13.88 4.49 12.42
C TYR A 175 -13.66 3.62 13.64
N LEU A 176 -12.82 2.59 13.50
CA LEU A 176 -12.37 1.72 14.56
C LEU A 176 -10.85 1.81 14.68
N GLY A 177 -10.36 2.31 15.80
CA GLY A 177 -8.95 2.53 16.10
C GLY A 177 -8.55 3.98 15.98
N LYS A 178 -8.37 4.49 14.77
CA LYS A 178 -7.87 5.86 14.53
C LYS A 178 -8.99 6.78 14.04
N ALA A 179 -9.11 7.96 14.66
CA ALA A 179 -10.06 8.99 14.24
C ALA A 179 -9.65 9.64 12.89
N PRO A 180 -10.61 10.19 12.12
CA PRO A 180 -10.33 10.99 10.93
C PRO A 180 -9.67 12.32 11.30
N SER A 181 -8.82 12.84 10.40
CA SER A 181 -8.11 14.11 10.59
C SER A 181 -8.91 15.34 10.16
N GLY A 182 -10.02 15.17 9.46
CA GLY A 182 -10.84 16.24 8.91
C GLY A 182 -12.35 15.94 9.02
N ASN A 183 -13.12 16.44 8.06
CA ASN A 183 -14.57 16.31 8.03
C ASN A 183 -15.09 15.65 6.73
N ALA A 184 -14.23 15.10 5.88
CA ALA A 184 -14.64 14.53 4.61
C ALA A 184 -15.53 13.29 4.78
N SER A 185 -15.47 12.62 5.93
CA SER A 185 -16.35 11.50 6.31
C SER A 185 -17.74 11.91 6.82
N THR A 186 -17.98 13.22 6.98
CA THR A 186 -19.33 13.72 7.27
C THR A 186 -20.17 13.67 6.00
N SER A 187 -21.38 13.10 6.09
CA SER A 187 -22.28 12.99 4.94
C SER A 187 -22.76 14.37 4.45
N PRO A 188 -23.22 14.49 3.20
CA PRO A 188 -23.86 15.72 2.70
C PRO A 188 -25.02 16.19 3.56
N ASP A 189 -25.74 15.30 4.23
CA ASP A 189 -26.85 15.59 5.14
C ASP A 189 -26.38 16.00 6.55
N GLY A 190 -25.08 16.08 6.80
CA GLY A 190 -24.50 16.50 8.07
C GLY A 190 -24.34 15.39 9.12
N GLN A 191 -24.54 14.12 8.76
CA GLN A 191 -24.28 12.99 9.65
C GLN A 191 -22.77 12.76 9.78
N THR A 192 -22.23 12.87 10.99
CA THR A 192 -20.83 12.63 11.29
C THR A 192 -20.54 11.14 11.41
N ALA A 193 -19.30 10.74 11.07
CA ALA A 193 -18.84 9.38 11.30
C ALA A 193 -18.88 9.02 12.80
N LEU A 194 -19.19 7.77 13.11
CA LEU A 194 -19.01 7.20 14.45
C LEU A 194 -17.53 6.85 14.64
N VAL A 195 -16.96 7.25 15.77
CA VAL A 195 -15.54 7.04 16.04
C VAL A 195 -15.37 6.26 17.33
N PHE A 196 -14.68 5.12 17.24
CA PHE A 196 -14.34 4.25 18.35
C PHE A 196 -12.81 4.10 18.39
N GLU A 197 -12.15 4.89 19.24
CA GLU A 197 -10.69 4.98 19.27
C GLU A 197 -10.08 3.87 20.12
N CYS A 198 -8.99 3.29 19.64
CA CYS A 198 -8.07 2.45 20.40
C CYS A 198 -6.66 2.58 19.84
N VAL A 199 -5.65 2.21 20.60
CA VAL A 199 -4.28 2.17 20.12
C VAL A 199 -4.10 0.98 19.15
N ASN A 200 -3.15 1.09 18.23
CA ASN A 200 -2.93 0.05 17.22
C ASN A 200 -2.63 -1.33 17.81
N GLU A 201 -1.96 -1.39 18.95
CA GLU A 201 -1.60 -2.60 19.66
C GLU A 201 -2.82 -3.36 20.20
N ASP A 202 -3.93 -2.67 20.46
CA ASP A 202 -5.18 -3.27 20.93
C ASP A 202 -6.07 -3.77 19.75
N LEU A 203 -5.80 -3.34 18.51
CA LEU A 203 -6.61 -3.72 17.34
C LEU A 203 -6.77 -5.22 17.14
N PRO A 204 -5.75 -6.09 17.34
CA PRO A 204 -5.93 -7.53 17.21
C PRO A 204 -7.04 -8.08 18.11
N ASP A 205 -7.06 -7.67 19.38
CA ASP A 205 -8.06 -8.11 20.35
C ASP A 205 -9.43 -7.50 20.06
N VAL A 206 -9.48 -6.19 19.74
CA VAL A 206 -10.70 -5.47 19.42
C VAL A 206 -11.40 -6.09 18.20
N VAL A 207 -10.65 -6.38 17.13
CA VAL A 207 -11.19 -7.00 15.91
C VAL A 207 -11.62 -8.45 16.17
N ALA A 208 -10.88 -9.20 16.99
CA ALA A 208 -11.25 -10.56 17.36
C ALA A 208 -12.56 -10.60 18.16
N VAL A 209 -12.75 -9.68 19.12
CA VAL A 209 -14.01 -9.54 19.87
C VAL A 209 -15.14 -9.10 18.94
N LEU A 210 -14.92 -8.11 18.07
CA LEU A 210 -15.92 -7.68 17.09
C LEU A 210 -16.37 -8.85 16.20
N ARG A 211 -15.43 -9.64 15.67
CA ARG A 211 -15.75 -10.87 14.92
C ARG A 211 -16.59 -11.85 15.71
N ALA A 212 -16.26 -12.06 17.00
CA ALA A 212 -17.03 -12.96 17.86
C ALA A 212 -18.48 -12.49 18.05
N LEU A 213 -18.68 -11.18 18.21
CA LEU A 213 -20.01 -10.57 18.31
C LEU A 213 -20.80 -10.66 16.99
N VAL A 214 -20.15 -10.48 15.86
CA VAL A 214 -20.73 -10.71 14.53
C VAL A 214 -21.25 -12.14 14.41
N LYS A 215 -20.50 -13.14 14.89
CA LYS A 215 -20.92 -14.56 14.91
C LYS A 215 -22.01 -14.87 15.94
N GLY A 216 -22.35 -13.93 16.82
CA GLY A 216 -23.27 -14.18 17.93
C GLY A 216 -22.66 -15.01 19.05
N ASN A 217 -21.34 -15.11 19.15
CA ASN A 217 -20.67 -15.82 20.23
C ASN A 217 -20.76 -15.00 21.53
N PRO A 218 -21.03 -15.66 22.67
CA PRO A 218 -21.06 -14.98 23.96
C PRO A 218 -19.66 -14.48 24.35
N ILE A 219 -19.58 -13.21 24.75
CA ILE A 219 -18.37 -12.62 25.32
C ILE A 219 -18.45 -12.70 26.84
N ARG A 220 -17.42 -13.24 27.49
CA ARG A 220 -17.28 -13.22 28.94
C ARG A 220 -16.24 -12.16 29.31
N VAL A 221 -16.65 -11.24 30.16
CA VAL A 221 -15.75 -10.27 30.78
C VAL A 221 -15.39 -10.85 32.15
N ASP A 222 -14.16 -11.32 32.30
CA ASP A 222 -13.72 -11.83 33.61
C ASP A 222 -13.50 -10.66 34.58
N SER A 223 -13.74 -10.90 35.86
CA SER A 223 -13.64 -9.95 36.97
C SER A 223 -12.22 -9.35 37.15
N VAL A 224 -11.25 -9.76 36.33
CA VAL A 224 -9.85 -9.34 36.35
C VAL A 224 -9.48 -8.53 35.11
N GLY A 225 -10.48 -8.07 34.30
CA GLY A 225 -10.25 -7.11 33.20
C GLY A 225 -9.80 -7.73 31.87
N GLY A 226 -9.82 -9.03 31.70
CA GLY A 226 -9.56 -9.69 30.42
C GLY A 226 -10.87 -10.04 29.67
N ILE A 227 -10.90 -9.92 28.34
CA ILE A 227 -12.01 -10.42 27.51
C ILE A 227 -11.67 -11.81 27.00
N ALA A 228 -12.48 -12.81 27.37
CA ALA A 228 -12.37 -14.17 26.84
C ALA A 228 -13.54 -14.49 25.92
N VAL A 229 -13.26 -14.95 24.70
CA VAL A 229 -14.28 -15.46 23.78
C VAL A 229 -14.61 -16.90 24.15
N GLY A 230 -15.81 -17.14 24.67
CA GLY A 230 -16.29 -18.48 25.04
C GLY A 230 -16.61 -19.30 23.79
N ARG A 231 -15.86 -20.40 23.56
CA ARG A 231 -16.33 -21.50 22.73
C ARG A 231 -17.10 -22.48 23.64
N THR A 232 -18.31 -22.83 23.24
CA THR A 232 -19.03 -23.96 23.88
C THR A 232 -18.22 -25.23 23.67
N GLY A 233 -17.51 -25.67 24.71
CA GLY A 233 -16.83 -26.97 24.74
C GLY A 233 -15.30 -26.97 24.65
N SER A 234 -14.57 -25.86 24.81
CA SER A 234 -13.09 -25.87 24.82
C SER A 234 -12.48 -25.05 25.97
N VAL A 235 -11.34 -25.53 26.45
CA VAL A 235 -10.51 -24.97 27.52
C VAL A 235 -10.14 -23.52 27.21
N PRO A 236 -10.12 -22.59 28.19
CA PRO A 236 -9.70 -21.20 27.99
C PRO A 236 -8.28 -21.12 27.41
N VAL A 237 -8.05 -20.24 26.41
CA VAL A 237 -6.74 -20.02 25.80
C VAL A 237 -5.66 -19.63 26.81
N ALA A 238 -6.03 -18.98 27.89
CA ALA A 238 -5.13 -18.67 29.01
C ALA A 238 -4.47 -19.91 29.65
N THR A 239 -5.09 -21.12 29.56
CA THR A 239 -4.54 -22.36 30.13
C THR A 239 -3.52 -23.03 29.22
N LEU A 240 -3.51 -22.70 27.90
CA LEU A 240 -2.57 -23.28 26.93
C LEU A 240 -1.19 -22.60 26.93
N LEU A 241 -1.07 -21.40 27.45
CA LEU A 241 0.20 -20.67 27.52
C LEU A 241 1.00 -20.94 28.81
N THR A 242 0.37 -21.57 29.83
CA THR A 242 1.03 -21.85 31.14
C THR A 242 1.72 -23.20 31.22
N SER A 243 1.70 -24.04 30.19
CA SER A 243 2.23 -25.43 30.25
C SER A 243 3.59 -25.61 29.57
N ARG A 244 4.30 -24.57 29.20
CA ARG A 244 5.59 -24.71 28.47
C ARG A 244 6.75 -23.97 29.09
N ASP A 245 6.90 -23.50 30.18
CA ASP A 245 8.18 -23.19 30.84
C ASP A 245 7.91 -22.74 32.29
N GLY A 246 8.68 -23.26 33.21
CA GLY A 246 8.57 -23.03 34.68
C GLY A 246 8.96 -21.60 35.10
N GLY A 247 8.42 -20.59 34.45
CA GLY A 247 8.47 -19.19 34.84
C GLY A 247 7.31 -18.85 35.77
N ASN A 248 7.58 -18.07 36.81
CA ASN A 248 6.62 -17.68 37.83
C ASN A 248 5.33 -17.11 37.24
N ALA A 249 4.20 -17.65 37.62
CA ALA A 249 2.86 -17.25 37.21
C ALA A 249 2.47 -15.80 37.58
N GLU A 250 3.30 -15.09 38.32
CA GLU A 250 3.10 -13.67 38.68
C GLU A 250 3.56 -12.71 37.59
N ASP A 251 4.59 -13.04 36.78
CA ASP A 251 5.09 -12.18 35.69
C ASP A 251 4.19 -12.17 34.44
N CYS A 252 3.33 -13.17 34.27
CA CYS A 252 2.37 -13.22 33.14
C CYS A 252 1.10 -12.40 33.38
N ARG A 253 0.84 -11.94 34.61
CA ARG A 253 -0.36 -11.17 34.97
C ARG A 253 -0.26 -9.67 34.67
N GLU A 254 0.93 -9.14 34.45
CA GLU A 254 1.15 -7.72 34.18
C GLU A 254 0.99 -7.32 32.71
N GLN A 255 0.82 -8.27 31.79
CA GLN A 255 0.79 -8.01 30.35
C GLN A 255 -0.58 -8.09 29.67
N SER A 256 -1.66 -8.47 30.35
CA SER A 256 -3.00 -8.41 29.76
C SER A 256 -3.71 -7.11 30.15
N ARG A 257 -3.37 -6.03 29.43
CA ARG A 257 -4.16 -4.80 29.46
C ARG A 257 -5.54 -5.12 28.88
N PRO A 258 -6.66 -4.80 29.57
CA PRO A 258 -7.98 -4.94 28.97
C PRO A 258 -8.06 -4.09 27.71
N PRO A 259 -8.71 -4.56 26.63
CA PRO A 259 -8.92 -3.74 25.44
C PRO A 259 -9.55 -2.41 25.87
N SER A 260 -9.04 -1.33 25.33
CA SER A 260 -9.41 0.04 25.68
C SER A 260 -10.85 0.43 25.31
N MET A 261 -11.63 -0.53 24.76
CA MET A 261 -12.97 -0.30 24.20
C MET A 261 -14.03 -1.14 24.92
N ALA A 262 -15.19 -0.54 25.22
CA ALA A 262 -16.29 -1.24 25.84
C ALA A 262 -16.93 -2.27 24.88
N VAL A 263 -17.33 -3.44 25.44
CA VAL A 263 -18.03 -4.48 24.65
C VAL A 263 -19.32 -3.95 24.04
N ALA A 264 -20.00 -3.01 24.71
CA ALA A 264 -21.22 -2.37 24.18
C ALA A 264 -20.98 -1.57 22.88
N ASP A 265 -19.83 -0.91 22.76
CA ASP A 265 -19.45 -0.18 21.55
C ASP A 265 -19.20 -1.16 20.39
N LEU A 266 -18.49 -2.25 20.66
CA LEU A 266 -18.27 -3.32 19.68
C LEU A 266 -19.56 -4.03 19.27
N GLN A 267 -20.51 -4.19 20.21
CA GLN A 267 -21.83 -4.73 19.91
C GLN A 267 -22.61 -3.77 18.97
N CYS A 268 -22.53 -2.46 19.19
CA CYS A 268 -23.14 -1.47 18.32
C CYS A 268 -22.57 -1.59 16.88
N ILE A 269 -21.25 -1.72 16.72
CA ILE A 269 -20.61 -1.93 15.41
C ILE A 269 -21.10 -3.24 14.78
N ALA A 270 -21.11 -4.33 15.53
CA ALA A 270 -21.54 -5.65 15.05
C ALA A 270 -23.00 -5.63 14.56
N ASP A 271 -23.91 -4.95 15.29
CA ASP A 271 -25.31 -4.85 14.93
C ASP A 271 -25.51 -4.01 13.67
N LYS A 272 -24.75 -2.92 13.50
CA LYS A 272 -24.76 -2.11 12.27
C LYS A 272 -24.23 -2.91 11.07
N LEU A 273 -23.14 -3.66 11.22
CA LEU A 273 -22.60 -4.53 10.16
C LEU A 273 -23.61 -5.59 9.71
N LYS A 274 -24.38 -6.16 10.66
CA LYS A 274 -25.44 -7.14 10.35
C LYS A 274 -26.69 -6.53 9.74
N ALA A 275 -26.96 -5.26 10.00
CA ALA A 275 -28.12 -4.54 9.49
C ALA A 275 -27.85 -3.92 8.10
N ALA A 276 -26.61 -3.68 7.74
CA ALA A 276 -26.23 -3.09 6.45
C ALA A 276 -26.61 -4.02 5.29
N SER A 277 -26.99 -3.44 4.16
CA SER A 277 -27.27 -4.19 2.92
C SER A 277 -25.97 -4.59 2.21
N TYR A 278 -24.98 -3.71 2.24
CA TYR A 278 -23.64 -3.95 1.69
C TYR A 278 -22.58 -3.19 2.49
N SER A 279 -22.07 -3.81 3.53
CA SER A 279 -20.99 -3.21 4.30
C SER A 279 -19.62 -3.39 3.62
N VAL A 280 -18.77 -2.39 3.75
CA VAL A 280 -17.38 -2.46 3.31
C VAL A 280 -16.47 -2.24 4.51
N VAL A 281 -15.56 -3.20 4.75
CA VAL A 281 -14.52 -3.09 5.77
C VAL A 281 -13.21 -2.73 5.09
N THR A 282 -12.63 -1.58 5.44
CA THR A 282 -11.40 -1.08 4.82
C THR A 282 -10.26 -0.96 5.83
N TRP A 283 -9.05 -1.26 5.40
CA TRP A 283 -7.83 -1.16 6.19
C TRP A 283 -6.62 -0.84 5.30
N ALA A 284 -5.55 -0.32 5.88
CA ALA A 284 -4.25 -0.23 5.23
C ALA A 284 -3.24 -1.09 6.00
N ALA A 285 -2.84 -2.22 5.43
CA ALA A 285 -1.97 -3.16 6.12
C ALA A 285 -0.60 -2.55 6.50
N GLY A 286 -0.11 -1.57 5.74
CA GLY A 286 1.10 -0.82 6.07
C GLY A 286 0.96 0.13 7.28
N ALA A 287 -0.26 0.46 7.69
CA ALA A 287 -0.51 1.26 8.90
C ALA A 287 -0.59 0.39 10.18
N LEU A 288 -0.74 -0.93 10.02
CA LEU A 288 -0.73 -1.90 11.13
C LEU A 288 0.74 -2.21 11.48
N ALA A 289 1.40 -1.27 12.18
CA ALA A 289 2.84 -1.30 12.43
C ALA A 289 3.19 -2.08 13.72
N TYR A 290 2.72 -3.31 13.85
CA TYR A 290 3.03 -4.21 14.96
C TYR A 290 3.32 -5.64 14.46
N SER A 291 3.91 -6.44 15.33
CA SER A 291 4.26 -7.83 15.03
C SER A 291 3.00 -8.65 14.74
N GLN A 292 3.07 -9.52 13.72
CA GLN A 292 1.97 -10.42 13.33
C GLN A 292 0.68 -9.69 12.88
N ALA A 293 0.82 -8.51 12.28
CA ALA A 293 -0.31 -7.72 11.75
C ALA A 293 -1.12 -8.49 10.68
N GLU A 294 -0.52 -9.48 10.00
CA GLU A 294 -1.21 -10.40 9.09
C GLU A 294 -2.37 -11.15 9.76
N LEU A 295 -2.26 -11.49 11.06
CA LEU A 295 -3.34 -12.15 11.80
C LEU A 295 -4.54 -11.22 12.02
N THR A 296 -4.30 -9.93 12.18
CA THR A 296 -5.39 -8.94 12.23
C THR A 296 -6.08 -8.80 10.87
N VAL A 297 -5.32 -8.73 9.78
CA VAL A 297 -5.87 -8.72 8.42
C VAL A 297 -6.67 -9.99 8.15
N GLN A 298 -6.17 -11.15 8.57
CA GLN A 298 -6.88 -12.42 8.49
C GLN A 298 -8.18 -12.39 9.28
N THR A 299 -8.16 -11.87 10.52
CA THR A 299 -9.36 -11.77 11.37
C THR A 299 -10.41 -10.84 10.75
N ILE A 300 -10.00 -9.72 10.14
CA ILE A 300 -10.88 -8.83 9.36
C ILE A 300 -11.49 -9.59 8.18
N SER A 301 -10.68 -10.31 7.41
CA SER A 301 -11.14 -11.08 6.24
C SER A 301 -12.12 -12.18 6.62
N GLU A 302 -11.86 -12.87 7.72
CA GLU A 302 -12.75 -13.88 8.27
C GLU A 302 -14.06 -13.28 8.84
N MET A 303 -14.00 -12.07 9.44
CA MET A 303 -15.19 -11.34 9.88
C MET A 303 -16.09 -10.98 8.70
N VAL A 304 -15.51 -10.54 7.59
CA VAL A 304 -16.24 -10.26 6.34
C VAL A 304 -16.98 -11.53 5.85
N LYS A 305 -16.35 -12.70 5.87
CA LYS A 305 -17.00 -13.97 5.52
C LYS A 305 -18.13 -14.31 6.50
N ASP A 306 -17.87 -14.17 7.81
CA ASP A 306 -18.85 -14.46 8.86
C ASP A 306 -20.11 -13.56 8.73
N ILE A 307 -19.98 -12.30 8.25
CA ILE A 307 -21.11 -11.43 7.95
C ILE A 307 -21.91 -11.98 6.75
N ASN A 308 -21.25 -12.41 5.69
CA ASN A 308 -21.88 -12.96 4.50
C ASN A 308 -22.68 -14.25 4.80
N ASP A 309 -22.28 -15.02 5.80
CA ASP A 309 -23.00 -16.22 6.23
C ASP A 309 -24.35 -15.90 6.90
N GLN A 310 -24.63 -14.64 7.21
CA GLN A 310 -25.85 -14.19 7.90
C GLN A 310 -26.91 -13.55 6.99
N ASN A 311 -26.92 -13.87 5.70
CA ASN A 311 -27.84 -13.34 4.68
C ASN A 311 -27.74 -11.83 4.42
N THR A 312 -26.61 -11.21 4.79
CA THR A 312 -26.26 -9.85 4.38
C THR A 312 -25.00 -9.88 3.50
N ARG A 313 -24.60 -8.74 2.98
CA ARG A 313 -23.41 -8.64 2.12
C ARG A 313 -22.34 -7.78 2.78
N SER A 314 -21.12 -8.29 2.79
CA SER A 314 -19.94 -7.56 3.26
C SER A 314 -18.75 -7.87 2.36
N SER A 315 -17.85 -6.90 2.21
CA SER A 315 -16.62 -7.09 1.47
C SER A 315 -15.46 -6.31 2.06
N GLY A 316 -14.24 -6.80 1.90
CA GLY A 316 -13.03 -6.11 2.28
C GLY A 316 -12.56 -5.14 1.19
N LEU A 317 -11.91 -4.06 1.59
CA LEU A 317 -11.21 -3.14 0.70
C LEU A 317 -9.84 -2.80 1.30
N PRO A 318 -8.78 -3.54 0.95
CA PRO A 318 -7.42 -3.17 1.36
C PRO A 318 -6.99 -1.89 0.65
N LEU A 319 -6.49 -0.92 1.41
CA LEU A 319 -5.97 0.34 0.91
C LEU A 319 -4.48 0.21 0.56
N GLY A 320 -4.08 0.86 -0.53
CA GLY A 320 -2.72 0.86 -1.04
C GLY A 320 -2.64 1.59 -2.38
N GLY A 321 -1.75 1.15 -3.27
CA GLY A 321 -1.68 1.62 -4.66
C GLY A 321 -1.02 2.97 -4.83
N LYS A 322 -0.34 3.51 -3.82
CA LYS A 322 0.44 4.74 -3.94
C LYS A 322 1.77 4.46 -4.63
N GLU A 323 2.21 5.42 -5.44
CA GLU A 323 3.57 5.43 -6.02
C GLU A 323 3.93 4.14 -6.79
N GLY A 324 2.95 3.51 -7.42
CA GLY A 324 3.17 2.35 -8.29
C GLY A 324 3.36 1.02 -7.57
N ASP A 325 3.16 0.92 -6.24
CA ASP A 325 3.31 -0.33 -5.47
C ASP A 325 2.38 -1.43 -6.00
N GLN A 326 1.13 -1.07 -6.34
CA GLN A 326 0.18 -2.01 -6.93
C GLN A 326 0.58 -2.43 -8.35
N THR A 327 1.13 -1.48 -9.13
CA THR A 327 1.69 -1.78 -10.44
C THR A 327 2.85 -2.76 -10.34
N ALA A 328 3.75 -2.57 -9.37
CA ALA A 328 4.87 -3.47 -9.13
C ALA A 328 4.39 -4.90 -8.84
N ASN A 329 3.47 -5.07 -7.89
CA ASN A 329 2.95 -6.38 -7.51
C ASN A 329 2.17 -7.07 -8.66
N GLN A 330 1.36 -6.31 -9.41
CA GLN A 330 0.62 -6.86 -10.55
C GLN A 330 1.55 -7.30 -11.69
N VAL A 331 2.54 -6.46 -12.05
CA VAL A 331 3.48 -6.82 -13.13
C VAL A 331 4.36 -7.99 -12.71
N CYS A 332 4.85 -8.04 -11.47
CA CYS A 332 5.52 -9.24 -10.93
C CYS A 332 4.62 -10.47 -11.05
N GLY A 333 3.37 -10.36 -10.59
CA GLY A 333 2.42 -11.47 -10.55
C GLY A 333 2.18 -12.10 -11.92
N TRP A 334 1.90 -11.31 -12.96
CA TRP A 334 1.65 -11.87 -14.27
C TRP A 334 2.91 -12.34 -15.01
N THR A 335 4.10 -11.76 -14.66
CA THR A 335 5.36 -12.12 -15.33
C THR A 335 6.02 -13.33 -14.69
N THR A 336 5.97 -13.46 -13.38
CA THR A 336 6.72 -14.46 -12.61
C THR A 336 5.83 -15.50 -11.92
N GLY A 337 4.54 -15.21 -11.74
CA GLY A 337 3.62 -15.99 -10.91
C GLY A 337 3.63 -15.57 -9.43
N TYR A 338 4.50 -14.62 -9.03
CA TYR A 338 4.68 -14.17 -7.66
C TYR A 338 4.61 -12.63 -7.54
N PRO A 339 4.24 -12.07 -6.39
CA PRO A 339 4.37 -10.63 -6.15
C PRO A 339 5.85 -10.22 -6.02
N ALA A 340 6.15 -8.97 -5.64
CA ALA A 340 7.50 -8.57 -5.26
C ALA A 340 8.08 -9.48 -4.15
N ARG A 341 9.37 -9.35 -3.83
CA ARG A 341 10.21 -10.31 -3.08
C ARG A 341 10.46 -11.60 -3.85
N THR A 342 10.76 -11.41 -5.13
CA THR A 342 11.11 -12.49 -6.04
C THR A 342 12.58 -12.40 -6.44
N ARG A 343 13.31 -13.51 -6.31
CA ARG A 343 14.73 -13.71 -6.65
C ARG A 343 14.86 -14.41 -7.99
N PHE A 344 15.88 -14.06 -8.77
CA PHE A 344 16.14 -14.63 -10.10
C PHE A 344 17.50 -15.36 -10.21
N SER A 345 18.29 -15.44 -9.15
CA SER A 345 19.65 -16.01 -9.19
C SER A 345 19.71 -17.48 -9.59
N SER A 346 18.64 -18.23 -9.42
CA SER A 346 18.56 -19.65 -9.83
C SER A 346 18.20 -19.85 -11.31
N GLY A 347 18.02 -18.77 -12.08
CA GLY A 347 17.58 -18.80 -13.48
C GLY A 347 16.06 -19.02 -13.66
N TYR A 348 15.31 -18.94 -12.58
CA TYR A 348 13.84 -18.90 -12.53
C TYR A 348 13.39 -18.10 -11.30
N PRO A 349 12.14 -17.55 -11.27
CA PRO A 349 11.67 -16.76 -10.15
C PRO A 349 11.41 -17.62 -8.91
N GLU A 350 11.97 -17.19 -7.77
CA GLU A 350 11.79 -17.78 -6.44
C GLU A 350 11.24 -16.72 -5.48
N TYR A 351 10.07 -16.98 -4.90
CA TYR A 351 9.40 -16.06 -3.98
C TYR A 351 9.65 -16.45 -2.52
N ASP A 352 10.11 -15.49 -1.73
CA ASP A 352 10.13 -15.61 -0.27
C ASP A 352 9.76 -14.26 0.37
N PRO A 353 8.63 -14.17 1.11
CA PRO A 353 8.14 -12.91 1.66
C PRO A 353 9.01 -12.33 2.79
N TYR A 354 9.96 -13.09 3.34
CA TYR A 354 10.84 -12.70 4.43
C TYR A 354 12.30 -12.58 4.00
N LEU A 355 12.84 -13.61 3.36
CA LEU A 355 14.27 -13.68 3.01
C LEU A 355 14.62 -12.75 1.83
N ASN A 356 13.67 -12.45 0.95
CA ASN A 356 13.88 -11.55 -0.18
C ASN A 356 13.50 -10.07 0.14
N ASP A 357 13.46 -9.70 1.42
CA ASP A 357 13.28 -8.33 1.89
C ASP A 357 14.58 -7.52 1.73
N THR A 358 14.49 -6.33 1.12
CA THR A 358 15.66 -5.46 0.89
C THR A 358 16.42 -5.16 2.18
N ASN A 359 15.72 -4.80 3.27
CA ASN A 359 16.39 -4.47 4.53
C ASN A 359 17.03 -5.69 5.17
N PHE A 360 16.38 -6.86 5.05
CA PHE A 360 16.94 -8.13 5.52
C PHE A 360 18.25 -8.47 4.78
N LEU A 361 18.24 -8.42 3.45
CA LEU A 361 19.41 -8.73 2.62
C LEU A 361 20.57 -7.75 2.86
N LEU A 362 20.26 -6.45 2.95
CA LEU A 362 21.28 -5.43 3.24
C LEU A 362 21.82 -5.57 4.67
N GLY A 363 20.98 -5.82 5.66
CA GLY A 363 21.35 -5.95 7.07
C GLY A 363 22.19 -7.18 7.37
N ASN A 364 21.98 -8.29 6.65
CA ASN A 364 22.72 -9.54 6.80
C ASN A 364 23.96 -9.64 5.90
N GLY A 365 24.21 -8.63 5.04
CA GLY A 365 25.34 -8.67 4.09
C GLY A 365 25.18 -9.73 3.00
N GLU A 366 23.93 -10.08 2.67
CA GLU A 366 23.63 -11.05 1.61
C GLU A 366 23.49 -10.37 0.24
N ALA A 367 23.30 -9.04 0.19
CA ALA A 367 23.31 -8.26 -1.05
C ALA A 367 24.71 -7.71 -1.32
N ASP A 368 25.08 -7.58 -2.59
CA ASP A 368 26.38 -7.02 -3.02
C ASP A 368 26.26 -5.77 -3.92
N ALA A 369 25.04 -5.39 -4.33
CA ALA A 369 24.72 -4.09 -4.92
C ALA A 369 23.24 -3.73 -4.68
N LEU A 370 22.94 -2.42 -4.75
CA LEU A 370 21.58 -1.90 -4.68
C LEU A 370 21.25 -1.10 -5.95
N VAL A 371 20.19 -1.47 -6.62
CA VAL A 371 19.53 -0.65 -7.64
C VAL A 371 18.24 -0.11 -7.04
N TRP A 372 18.02 1.22 -7.07
CA TRP A 372 16.83 1.84 -6.53
C TRP A 372 16.04 2.53 -7.64
N VAL A 373 14.79 2.11 -7.85
CA VAL A 373 13.93 2.65 -8.92
C VAL A 373 12.78 3.43 -8.31
N GLN A 374 12.76 4.76 -8.54
CA GLN A 374 11.75 5.65 -7.96
C GLN A 374 11.41 6.82 -8.91
N ALA A 375 10.36 6.65 -9.72
CA ALA A 375 9.92 7.66 -10.70
C ALA A 375 8.84 8.62 -10.18
N PHE A 376 8.29 8.42 -8.98
CA PHE A 376 7.13 9.18 -8.48
C PHE A 376 7.44 10.13 -7.32
N ASN A 377 8.24 9.71 -6.34
CA ASN A 377 8.44 10.44 -5.09
C ASN A 377 9.92 10.74 -4.85
N VAL A 378 10.30 12.03 -4.85
CA VAL A 378 11.69 12.46 -4.64
C VAL A 378 12.20 12.19 -3.23
N ASN A 379 11.30 12.02 -2.27
CA ASN A 379 11.66 11.78 -0.87
C ASN A 379 11.84 10.29 -0.54
N ALA A 380 11.41 9.39 -1.42
CA ALA A 380 11.58 7.95 -1.24
C ALA A 380 12.96 7.51 -1.77
N VAL A 381 14.00 7.94 -1.08
CA VAL A 381 15.41 7.68 -1.40
C VAL A 381 15.84 6.27 -0.98
N PRO A 382 16.91 5.71 -1.57
CA PRO A 382 17.45 4.41 -1.18
C PRO A 382 17.94 4.41 0.28
N PRO A 383 17.89 3.27 0.98
CA PRO A 383 18.56 3.12 2.25
C PRO A 383 20.06 3.38 2.12
N VAL A 384 20.67 3.99 3.14
CA VAL A 384 22.12 4.23 3.17
C VAL A 384 22.85 2.91 3.37
N THR A 385 23.71 2.57 2.42
CA THR A 385 24.51 1.34 2.46
C THR A 385 25.97 1.60 2.10
N GLY A 386 26.85 0.65 2.43
CA GLY A 386 28.25 0.61 1.97
C GLY A 386 28.41 0.01 0.58
N LEU A 387 27.35 -0.56 -0.01
CA LEU A 387 27.40 -1.26 -1.28
C LEU A 387 27.37 -0.30 -2.48
N PRO A 388 27.83 -0.74 -3.66
CA PRO A 388 27.60 -0.05 -4.91
C PRO A 388 26.11 0.22 -5.09
N THR A 389 25.76 1.50 -5.33
CA THR A 389 24.37 1.94 -5.39
C THR A 389 24.07 2.66 -6.70
N ILE A 390 23.10 2.17 -7.44
CA ILE A 390 22.58 2.74 -8.67
C ILE A 390 21.17 3.27 -8.41
N VAL A 391 20.91 4.52 -8.73
CA VAL A 391 19.56 5.11 -8.58
C VAL A 391 19.03 5.53 -9.94
N VAL A 392 17.88 5.00 -10.32
CA VAL A 392 17.09 5.44 -11.47
C VAL A 392 15.86 6.14 -10.87
N GLY A 393 15.91 7.47 -10.80
CA GLY A 393 15.00 8.18 -9.93
C GLY A 393 14.44 9.48 -10.50
N ARG A 394 13.39 10.00 -9.86
CA ARG A 394 12.78 11.27 -10.23
C ARG A 394 13.78 12.42 -10.07
N SER A 395 13.75 13.37 -10.99
CA SER A 395 14.54 14.62 -10.90
C SER A 395 14.31 15.31 -9.55
N GLY A 396 15.38 15.80 -8.92
CA GLY A 396 15.31 16.51 -7.64
C GLY A 396 15.43 15.63 -6.39
N MET A 397 15.75 14.34 -6.53
CA MET A 397 16.08 13.49 -5.36
C MET A 397 17.36 13.99 -4.67
N MET A 398 17.31 14.04 -3.34
CA MET A 398 18.45 14.43 -2.50
C MET A 398 18.89 13.24 -1.66
N PHE A 399 20.17 12.89 -1.72
CA PHE A 399 20.71 11.70 -1.07
C PHE A 399 21.51 12.07 0.19
N ALA A 400 21.37 11.28 1.25
CA ALA A 400 22.22 11.40 2.43
C ALA A 400 23.66 10.93 2.13
N LYS A 401 23.82 9.97 1.22
CA LYS A 401 25.06 9.53 0.61
C LYS A 401 24.84 9.49 -0.90
N GLU A 402 25.69 10.20 -1.67
CA GLU A 402 25.60 10.19 -3.13
C GLU A 402 25.76 8.75 -3.66
N PRO A 403 24.85 8.26 -4.53
CA PRO A 403 25.01 6.94 -5.14
C PRO A 403 26.17 6.93 -6.15
N ASP A 404 26.72 5.75 -6.43
CA ASP A 404 27.77 5.58 -7.45
C ASP A 404 27.27 5.98 -8.85
N VAL A 405 25.97 5.76 -9.11
CA VAL A 405 25.30 6.18 -10.34
C VAL A 405 23.91 6.75 -10.01
N PHE A 406 23.61 7.96 -10.47
CA PHE A 406 22.27 8.52 -10.49
C PHE A 406 21.85 8.85 -11.92
N ILE A 407 20.70 8.33 -12.32
CA ILE A 407 20.09 8.62 -13.63
C ILE A 407 18.70 9.20 -13.41
N PRO A 408 18.52 10.53 -13.63
CA PRO A 408 17.21 11.14 -13.52
C PRO A 408 16.29 10.68 -14.66
N VAL A 409 15.05 10.33 -14.30
CA VAL A 409 14.02 9.86 -15.25
C VAL A 409 12.76 10.70 -15.19
N GLY A 410 12.02 10.71 -16.29
CA GLY A 410 10.71 11.32 -16.37
C GLY A 410 9.67 10.57 -15.54
N THR A 411 8.73 11.32 -14.98
CA THR A 411 7.62 10.77 -14.19
C THR A 411 6.49 10.29 -15.13
N PRO A 412 6.07 9.01 -15.04
CA PRO A 412 4.92 8.52 -15.79
C PRO A 412 3.65 9.32 -15.45
N GLY A 413 2.89 9.72 -16.47
CA GLY A 413 1.70 10.57 -16.27
C GLY A 413 1.98 12.06 -16.20
N ILE A 414 3.24 12.44 -16.35
CA ILE A 414 3.71 13.84 -16.47
C ILE A 414 4.60 13.99 -17.70
N ASP A 415 5.77 13.34 -17.66
CA ASP A 415 6.83 13.52 -18.68
C ASP A 415 6.68 12.53 -19.83
N HIS A 416 6.03 11.42 -19.61
CA HIS A 416 5.67 10.44 -20.63
C HIS A 416 4.35 9.73 -20.32
N ALA A 417 3.73 9.16 -21.34
CA ALA A 417 2.56 8.31 -21.17
C ALA A 417 2.96 6.95 -20.58
N GLY A 418 2.04 6.30 -19.89
CA GLY A 418 2.25 5.00 -19.28
C GLY A 418 0.94 4.37 -18.79
N HIS A 419 1.05 3.34 -17.98
CA HIS A 419 -0.08 2.70 -17.31
C HIS A 419 0.27 2.41 -15.85
N ALA A 420 -0.68 2.63 -14.95
CA ALA A 420 -0.55 2.28 -13.54
C ALA A 420 -1.80 1.54 -13.06
N TYR A 421 -1.64 0.60 -12.13
CA TYR A 421 -2.76 -0.10 -11.53
C TYR A 421 -3.39 0.70 -10.40
N ARG A 422 -4.72 0.73 -10.38
CA ARG A 422 -5.51 1.24 -9.26
C ARG A 422 -5.45 0.25 -8.09
N MET A 423 -5.63 0.74 -6.86
CA MET A 423 -5.44 -0.05 -5.64
C MET A 423 -6.34 -1.30 -5.54
N ASP A 424 -7.49 -1.31 -6.21
CA ASP A 424 -8.42 -2.44 -6.25
C ASP A 424 -8.08 -3.51 -7.31
N ASN A 425 -6.97 -3.36 -8.02
CA ASN A 425 -6.41 -4.31 -9.01
C ASN A 425 -7.26 -4.60 -10.26
N VAL A 426 -8.38 -3.92 -10.44
CA VAL A 426 -9.30 -4.21 -11.56
C VAL A 426 -9.16 -3.22 -12.72
N VAL A 427 -8.46 -2.12 -12.52
CA VAL A 427 -8.27 -1.09 -13.53
C VAL A 427 -6.79 -0.75 -13.70
N ALA A 428 -6.28 -0.88 -14.92
CA ALA A 428 -5.04 -0.24 -15.35
C ALA A 428 -5.37 1.12 -15.97
N ILE A 429 -4.95 2.19 -15.31
CA ILE A 429 -5.23 3.57 -15.72
C ILE A 429 -4.20 3.98 -16.76
N ARG A 430 -4.66 4.53 -17.89
CA ARG A 430 -3.78 5.13 -18.89
C ARG A 430 -3.35 6.52 -18.44
N LEU A 431 -2.06 6.70 -18.23
CA LEU A 431 -1.44 7.96 -17.85
C LEU A 431 -1.14 8.83 -19.08
N LYS A 432 -1.43 10.14 -18.99
CA LYS A 432 -1.21 11.11 -20.08
C LYS A 432 0.18 11.72 -19.97
N LYS A 433 0.84 12.00 -21.10
CA LYS A 433 1.98 12.90 -21.14
C LYS A 433 1.48 14.35 -21.11
N LEU A 434 2.03 15.17 -20.24
CA LEU A 434 1.61 16.56 -20.05
C LEU A 434 2.66 17.56 -20.52
N ARG A 435 3.96 17.22 -20.44
CA ARG A 435 5.06 18.13 -20.82
C ARG A 435 6.21 17.40 -21.52
N GLU A 436 7.09 18.19 -22.13
CA GLU A 436 8.35 17.72 -22.70
C GLU A 436 9.50 18.09 -21.75
N SER A 437 9.98 17.11 -20.98
CA SER A 437 11.06 17.34 -20.01
C SER A 437 12.45 17.04 -20.58
N GLY A 438 12.53 16.27 -21.67
CA GLY A 438 13.79 15.76 -22.21
C GLY A 438 14.40 14.60 -21.40
N LEU A 439 13.76 14.19 -20.29
CA LEU A 439 14.21 13.07 -19.48
C LEU A 439 13.81 11.73 -20.13
N PRO A 440 14.68 10.70 -20.06
CA PRO A 440 14.35 9.35 -20.52
C PRO A 440 13.27 8.74 -19.61
N SER A 441 12.51 7.78 -20.12
CA SER A 441 11.63 6.98 -19.27
C SER A 441 12.42 5.97 -18.43
N THR A 442 11.84 5.50 -17.32
CA THR A 442 12.43 4.41 -16.52
C THR A 442 12.69 3.17 -17.38
N SER A 443 11.76 2.82 -18.28
CA SER A 443 11.91 1.67 -19.17
C SER A 443 13.08 1.83 -20.14
N ASP A 444 13.31 3.03 -20.71
CA ASP A 444 14.42 3.26 -21.63
C ASP A 444 15.77 3.08 -20.92
N VAL A 445 15.90 3.62 -19.69
CA VAL A 445 17.12 3.51 -18.90
C VAL A 445 17.40 2.05 -18.49
N LEU A 446 16.40 1.36 -17.96
CA LEU A 446 16.58 -0.02 -17.50
C LEU A 446 16.87 -0.99 -18.66
N ASN A 447 16.21 -0.82 -19.81
CA ASN A 447 16.51 -1.58 -21.03
C ASN A 447 17.92 -1.28 -21.54
N ALA A 448 18.39 -0.04 -21.50
CA ALA A 448 19.75 0.30 -21.89
C ALA A 448 20.81 -0.35 -20.97
N ILE A 449 20.56 -0.38 -19.65
CA ILE A 449 21.43 -1.07 -18.68
C ILE A 449 21.41 -2.59 -18.95
N GLU A 450 20.25 -3.18 -19.16
CA GLU A 450 20.09 -4.62 -19.45
C GLU A 450 20.83 -5.02 -20.74
N GLN A 451 20.71 -4.22 -21.81
CA GLN A 451 21.44 -4.47 -23.08
C GLN A 451 22.96 -4.33 -22.95
N ALA A 452 23.44 -3.50 -22.01
CA ALA A 452 24.88 -3.32 -21.73
C ALA A 452 25.45 -4.39 -20.81
N LEU A 453 24.62 -5.24 -20.17
CA LEU A 453 25.00 -6.46 -19.43
C LEU A 453 25.31 -7.62 -20.37
#